data_22756cbd87e7f91e1977eaed65a350c1
#
_entry.id   22756cbd87e7f91e1977eaed65a350c1
#
_cell.length_a   1.000
_cell.length_b   1.000
_cell.length_c   1.000
_cell.angle_alpha   90.00
_cell.angle_beta   90.00
_cell.angle_gamma   90.00
#
_symmetry.space_group_name_H-M   'P 1'
#
loop_
_entity.id
_entity.type
_entity.pdbx_description
1 polymer ?
#
loop_
_entity_poly.entity_id
_entity_poly.type
_entity_poly.pdbx_seq_one_letter_code
_entity_poly.pdbx_strand_id
1 'polypeptide(L)'
;MVGQHDKGGHGSIWKAIDLTTGAEVAVKMVRLDRLAEGGYSPAEQAEVRAQMLKRFEREGSVLADLDHPAIPRPLHRGYHAEVPYLVMEYVDGGNLRDFLDRHRPLPLDAACAVAVQIGEALAHAHVRGVVHRDLKPGNLVMTSDGTVKLVDFGIAHLTDPDATRYTPLGATPGSIGYMAPEQLLGEKRITAKADYYAYGCLLFELVTGERPFTDKARQDCRAQHIHDLPPQIRDINIGLPQKLDDLVWGLLAKSPVDRPATMDDILLVLRELLPREGDPAPEPELVPDPTLRYRLPGGVNVEPVPRSTARPPRRTVRRREGWSGRKDFAALLGRARAELDEDGPGPESLKLDNALHRAVTDWGLGDLTVADAQLACADRARLEARIDKAKPLYERVAAALAGCDDPDRVALALEARVGAAECAVADGELADALANWVAAVEDVCQLPHAPARLVARCHEVALELDERGHGQVVAGVVAGLP
;
A
#
# COMPACT_ATOMS: atom_id res chain seq x y z
N MET A 1 12.73 26.88 -0.23
CA MET A 1 12.05 25.61 0.04
C MET A 1 10.67 25.93 0.62
N VAL A 2 9.61 25.30 0.12
CA VAL A 2 8.22 25.64 0.49
C VAL A 2 7.63 24.63 1.49
N GLY A 3 8.14 23.40 1.54
CA GLY A 3 7.73 22.38 2.49
C GLY A 3 8.42 21.03 2.23
N GLN A 4 8.53 20.21 3.28
CA GLN A 4 9.04 18.85 3.16
C GLN A 4 7.89 17.98 2.66
N HIS A 5 8.07 17.28 1.53
CA HIS A 5 7.01 16.50 0.89
C HIS A 5 7.01 15.03 1.34
N ASP A 6 8.18 14.44 1.63
CA ASP A 6 8.30 13.07 2.11
C ASP A 6 9.59 12.86 2.93
N LYS A 7 9.48 12.00 3.97
CA LYS A 7 10.60 11.43 4.73
C LYS A 7 10.73 9.94 4.37
N GLY A 8 11.14 9.65 3.16
CA GLY A 8 11.42 8.27 2.75
C GLY A 8 12.76 7.76 3.28
N GLY A 9 12.95 6.43 3.26
CA GLY A 9 14.20 5.78 3.70
C GLY A 9 15.45 6.19 2.93
N HIS A 10 15.32 6.84 1.78
CA HIS A 10 16.41 7.11 0.83
C HIS A 10 16.75 8.59 0.64
N GLY A 11 16.12 9.50 1.37
CA GLY A 11 16.38 10.94 1.27
C GLY A 11 15.18 11.77 1.70
N SER A 12 15.40 13.09 1.82
CA SER A 12 14.33 14.05 2.01
C SER A 12 14.03 14.72 0.69
N ILE A 13 12.78 14.66 0.24
CA ILE A 13 12.31 15.37 -0.95
C ILE A 13 11.60 16.63 -0.51
N TRP A 14 12.03 17.75 -1.09
CA TRP A 14 11.49 19.07 -0.79
C TRP A 14 10.85 19.66 -2.03
N LYS A 15 9.65 20.21 -1.88
CA LYS A 15 9.07 21.10 -2.88
C LYS A 15 9.72 22.49 -2.73
N ALA A 16 10.21 23.04 -3.83
CA ALA A 16 10.86 24.34 -3.87
C ALA A 16 10.40 25.15 -5.09
N ILE A 17 10.72 26.43 -5.10
CA ILE A 17 10.52 27.31 -6.25
C ILE A 17 11.89 27.72 -6.77
N ASP A 18 12.14 27.53 -8.04
CA ASP A 18 13.28 28.07 -8.72
C ASP A 18 13.11 29.60 -8.83
N LEU A 19 13.97 30.33 -8.16
CA LEU A 19 13.88 31.81 -8.09
C LEU A 19 14.17 32.49 -9.44
N THR A 20 14.80 31.78 -10.39
CA THR A 20 15.13 32.30 -11.70
C THR A 20 13.95 32.20 -12.66
N THR A 21 13.25 31.06 -12.61
CA THR A 21 12.16 30.76 -13.55
C THR A 21 10.77 30.90 -12.94
N GLY A 22 10.68 30.94 -11.60
CA GLY A 22 9.41 30.89 -10.85
C GLY A 22 8.74 29.52 -10.87
N ALA A 23 9.35 28.50 -11.46
CA ALA A 23 8.79 27.17 -11.58
C ALA A 23 8.90 26.39 -10.27
N GLU A 24 7.92 25.53 -10.02
CA GLU A 24 7.99 24.54 -8.93
C GLU A 24 8.96 23.42 -9.32
N VAL A 25 9.82 23.03 -8.39
CA VAL A 25 10.83 22.00 -8.56
C VAL A 25 10.85 21.06 -7.35
N ALA A 26 11.26 19.83 -7.56
CA ALA A 26 11.56 18.88 -6.50
C ALA A 26 13.07 18.89 -6.23
N VAL A 27 13.45 19.01 -4.96
CA VAL A 27 14.85 18.95 -4.52
C VAL A 27 15.01 17.71 -3.66
N LYS A 28 15.81 16.76 -4.13
CA LYS A 28 16.16 15.55 -3.38
C LYS A 28 17.55 15.71 -2.80
N MET A 29 17.64 15.68 -1.46
CA MET A 29 18.91 15.74 -0.73
C MET A 29 19.35 14.34 -0.34
N VAL A 30 20.64 14.06 -0.53
CA VAL A 30 21.25 12.80 -0.16
C VAL A 30 21.46 12.71 1.34
N ARG A 31 21.09 11.60 1.96
CA ARG A 31 21.32 11.38 3.40
C ARG A 31 22.72 10.84 3.67
N LEU A 32 23.59 11.70 4.18
CA LEU A 32 24.92 11.31 4.66
C LEU A 32 24.95 10.99 6.17
N ASP A 33 23.91 11.34 6.90
CA ASP A 33 23.72 11.09 8.35
C ASP A 33 23.68 9.60 8.73
N ARG A 34 23.21 8.74 7.83
CA ARG A 34 23.23 7.27 8.03
C ARG A 34 24.62 6.67 8.22
N LEU A 35 25.68 7.34 7.75
CA LEU A 35 27.04 6.88 7.99
C LEU A 35 27.41 6.90 9.47
N ALA A 36 26.85 7.85 10.23
CA ALA A 36 27.07 7.94 11.68
C ALA A 36 26.29 6.84 12.45
N GLU A 37 25.17 6.37 11.90
CA GLU A 37 24.33 5.33 12.52
C GLU A 37 24.87 3.90 12.28
N GLY A 38 25.73 3.70 11.26
CA GLY A 38 26.20 2.39 10.78
C GLY A 38 27.35 1.76 11.58
N GLY A 39 27.81 2.37 12.69
CA GLY A 39 28.89 1.82 13.51
C GLY A 39 30.29 1.88 12.88
N TYR A 40 30.48 2.64 11.79
CA TYR A 40 31.75 2.83 11.11
C TYR A 40 32.71 3.72 11.93
N SER A 41 34.00 3.39 11.94
CA SER A 41 35.04 4.29 12.44
C SER A 41 35.09 5.60 11.62
N PRO A 42 35.62 6.71 12.14
CA PRO A 42 35.73 7.98 11.40
C PRO A 42 36.47 7.85 10.05
N ALA A 43 37.46 6.97 9.97
CA ALA A 43 38.22 6.73 8.75
C ALA A 43 37.36 5.97 7.70
N GLU A 44 36.63 4.95 8.12
CA GLU A 44 35.72 4.21 7.26
C GLU A 44 34.56 5.10 6.78
N GLN A 45 34.01 5.96 7.66
CA GLN A 45 32.98 6.95 7.27
C GLN A 45 33.48 7.89 6.18
N ALA A 46 34.71 8.38 6.27
CA ALA A 46 35.31 9.25 5.27
C ALA A 46 35.50 8.53 3.93
N GLU A 47 35.94 7.28 3.93
CA GLU A 47 36.11 6.47 2.73
C GLU A 47 34.79 6.17 2.05
N VAL A 48 33.79 5.70 2.81
CA VAL A 48 32.43 5.40 2.32
C VAL A 48 31.79 6.67 1.76
N ARG A 49 31.92 7.82 2.45
CA ARG A 49 31.44 9.11 1.95
C ARG A 49 32.07 9.49 0.63
N ALA A 50 33.39 9.34 0.48
CA ALA A 50 34.09 9.63 -0.76
C ALA A 50 33.63 8.75 -1.92
N GLN A 51 33.35 7.46 -1.65
CA GLN A 51 32.80 6.54 -2.63
C GLN A 51 31.37 6.92 -3.04
N MET A 52 30.50 7.31 -2.08
CA MET A 52 29.14 7.79 -2.35
C MET A 52 29.16 9.03 -3.24
N LEU A 53 30.01 10.01 -2.94
CA LEU A 53 30.13 11.23 -3.73
C LEU A 53 30.59 10.95 -5.17
N LYS A 54 31.58 10.07 -5.36
CA LYS A 54 32.02 9.63 -6.70
C LYS A 54 30.90 8.93 -7.49
N ARG A 55 30.11 8.10 -6.82
CA ARG A 55 28.93 7.48 -7.44
C ARG A 55 27.90 8.53 -7.83
N PHE A 56 27.56 9.45 -6.92
CA PHE A 56 26.61 10.54 -7.18
C PHE A 56 27.03 11.37 -8.41
N GLU A 57 28.30 11.72 -8.54
CA GLU A 57 28.80 12.46 -9.70
C GLU A 57 28.67 11.66 -10.99
N ARG A 58 29.09 10.39 -10.98
CA ARG A 58 29.07 9.51 -12.15
C ARG A 58 27.65 9.22 -12.63
N GLU A 59 26.77 8.78 -11.75
CA GLU A 59 25.41 8.37 -12.12
C GLU A 59 24.48 9.58 -12.27
N GLY A 60 24.72 10.65 -11.50
CA GLY A 60 24.02 11.93 -11.69
C GLY A 60 24.25 12.54 -13.08
N SER A 61 25.39 12.26 -13.76
CA SER A 61 25.58 12.66 -15.15
C SER A 61 24.72 11.85 -16.11
N VAL A 62 24.59 10.55 -15.90
CA VAL A 62 23.74 9.69 -16.74
C VAL A 62 22.26 9.99 -16.52
N LEU A 63 21.86 10.29 -15.29
CA LEU A 63 20.48 10.72 -15.01
C LEU A 63 20.14 12.04 -15.69
N ALA A 64 21.09 12.96 -15.84
CA ALA A 64 20.89 14.24 -16.53
C ALA A 64 20.53 14.07 -18.03
N ASP A 65 20.89 12.93 -18.62
CA ASP A 65 20.62 12.61 -20.03
C ASP A 65 19.26 11.89 -20.23
N LEU A 66 18.49 11.65 -19.15
CA LEU A 66 17.15 11.06 -19.25
C LEU A 66 16.15 12.13 -19.65
N ASP A 67 15.67 12.05 -20.88
CA ASP A 67 14.59 12.89 -21.42
C ASP A 67 13.46 11.97 -21.94
N HIS A 68 12.42 11.82 -21.09
CA HIS A 68 11.26 10.99 -21.38
C HIS A 68 10.02 11.51 -20.64
N PRO A 69 8.83 11.56 -21.28
CA PRO A 69 7.60 12.13 -20.68
C PRO A 69 7.22 11.49 -19.32
N ALA A 70 7.49 10.19 -19.16
CA ALA A 70 7.21 9.44 -17.93
C ALA A 70 8.38 9.45 -16.92
N ILE A 71 9.39 10.31 -17.08
CA ILE A 71 10.51 10.51 -16.14
C ILE A 71 10.57 12.00 -15.80
N PRO A 72 10.60 12.40 -14.51
CA PRO A 72 10.81 13.80 -14.14
C PRO A 72 12.14 14.31 -14.69
N ARG A 73 12.10 15.41 -15.42
CA ARG A 73 13.31 15.97 -16.06
C ARG A 73 14.29 16.45 -14.99
N PRO A 74 15.55 15.99 -14.99
CA PRO A 74 16.60 16.55 -14.17
C PRO A 74 16.90 18.00 -14.60
N LEU A 75 17.00 18.93 -13.64
CA LEU A 75 17.18 20.35 -13.90
C LEU A 75 18.56 20.83 -13.45
N HIS A 76 19.00 20.42 -12.28
CA HIS A 76 20.27 20.82 -11.69
C HIS A 76 20.76 19.82 -10.66
N ARG A 77 22.07 19.76 -10.46
CA ARG A 77 22.71 19.00 -9.37
C ARG A 77 23.82 19.83 -8.74
N GLY A 78 24.10 19.60 -7.48
CA GLY A 78 25.12 20.37 -6.76
C GLY A 78 25.31 19.87 -5.34
N TYR A 79 25.99 20.71 -4.57
CA TYR A 79 26.28 20.48 -3.16
C TYR A 79 25.81 21.68 -2.34
N HIS A 80 25.16 21.41 -1.22
CA HIS A 80 24.85 22.41 -0.21
C HIS A 80 25.41 21.96 1.14
N ALA A 81 26.32 22.73 1.74
CA ALA A 81 27.06 22.36 2.94
C ALA A 81 27.63 20.91 2.85
N GLU A 82 28.28 20.62 1.71
CA GLU A 82 28.83 19.30 1.35
C GLU A 82 27.83 18.16 1.20
N VAL A 83 26.53 18.42 1.34
CA VAL A 83 25.46 17.44 1.08
C VAL A 83 25.05 17.52 -0.38
N PRO A 84 25.17 16.41 -1.14
CA PRO A 84 24.75 16.39 -2.55
C PRO A 84 23.23 16.54 -2.65
N TYR A 85 22.79 17.26 -3.70
CA TYR A 85 21.37 17.38 -4.02
C TYR A 85 21.12 17.29 -5.52
N LEU A 86 19.94 16.84 -5.88
CA LEU A 86 19.41 16.83 -7.24
C LEU A 86 18.13 17.67 -7.29
N VAL A 87 18.06 18.58 -8.25
CA VAL A 87 16.85 19.34 -8.58
C VAL A 87 16.24 18.72 -9.83
N MET A 88 14.95 18.46 -9.79
CA MET A 88 14.20 17.88 -10.89
C MET A 88 12.82 18.52 -11.03
N GLU A 89 12.16 18.28 -12.12
CA GLU A 89 10.76 18.63 -12.35
C GLU A 89 9.90 18.20 -11.15
N TYR A 90 9.09 19.14 -10.65
CA TYR A 90 8.06 18.78 -9.67
C TYR A 90 6.88 18.16 -10.38
N VAL A 91 6.55 16.92 -10.03
CA VAL A 91 5.39 16.20 -10.58
C VAL A 91 4.19 16.49 -9.70
N ASP A 92 3.22 17.24 -10.23
CA ASP A 92 1.94 17.51 -9.56
C ASP A 92 0.98 16.35 -9.82
N GLY A 93 0.83 15.47 -8.84
CA GLY A 93 0.03 14.27 -8.97
C GLY A 93 -0.14 13.52 -7.67
N GLY A 94 -0.87 12.42 -7.72
CA GLY A 94 -1.06 11.47 -6.62
C GLY A 94 -0.13 10.27 -6.74
N ASN A 95 0.26 9.71 -5.61
CA ASN A 95 1.03 8.47 -5.58
C ASN A 95 0.20 7.29 -6.13
N LEU A 96 0.81 6.42 -6.95
CA LEU A 96 0.11 5.27 -7.51
C LEU A 96 -0.34 4.27 -6.42
N ARG A 97 0.34 4.20 -5.28
CA ARG A 97 -0.10 3.38 -4.14
C ARG A 97 -1.49 3.82 -3.67
N ASP A 98 -1.67 5.12 -3.42
CA ASP A 98 -2.96 5.67 -2.99
C ASP A 98 -4.04 5.52 -4.06
N PHE A 99 -3.66 5.52 -5.33
CA PHE A 99 -4.58 5.26 -6.43
C PHE A 99 -5.03 3.80 -6.45
N LEU A 100 -4.10 2.85 -6.32
CA LEU A 100 -4.40 1.42 -6.26
C LEU A 100 -5.25 1.07 -5.03
N ASP A 101 -4.96 1.64 -3.87
CA ASP A 101 -5.72 1.37 -2.65
C ASP A 101 -7.20 1.76 -2.77
N ARG A 102 -7.53 2.66 -3.72
CA ARG A 102 -8.91 3.08 -4.02
C ARG A 102 -9.57 2.32 -5.17
N HIS A 103 -8.79 1.78 -6.11
CA HIS A 103 -9.30 1.31 -7.40
C HIS A 103 -8.88 -0.12 -7.77
N ARG A 104 -8.16 -0.85 -6.91
CA ARG A 104 -7.68 -2.21 -7.21
C ARG A 104 -8.79 -3.27 -7.07
N PRO A 105 -8.81 -4.32 -7.91
CA PRO A 105 -7.99 -4.43 -9.12
C PRO A 105 -8.39 -3.41 -10.15
N LEU A 106 -7.45 -3.01 -11.02
CA LEU A 106 -7.78 -2.13 -12.14
C LEU A 106 -8.47 -2.91 -13.27
N PRO A 107 -9.37 -2.27 -14.05
CA PRO A 107 -9.76 -2.78 -15.36
C PRO A 107 -8.54 -3.10 -16.22
N LEU A 108 -8.62 -4.16 -17.03
CA LEU A 108 -7.47 -4.68 -17.76
C LEU A 108 -6.79 -3.64 -18.65
N ASP A 109 -7.58 -2.86 -19.38
CA ASP A 109 -7.13 -1.78 -20.26
C ASP A 109 -6.41 -0.67 -19.48
N ALA A 110 -6.94 -0.29 -18.32
CA ALA A 110 -6.31 0.69 -17.43
C ALA A 110 -5.01 0.16 -16.80
N ALA A 111 -4.99 -1.11 -16.37
CA ALA A 111 -3.78 -1.76 -15.88
C ALA A 111 -2.67 -1.78 -16.94
N CYS A 112 -3.02 -2.15 -18.19
CA CYS A 112 -2.09 -2.14 -19.30
C CYS A 112 -1.65 -0.72 -19.68
N ALA A 113 -2.54 0.27 -19.61
CA ALA A 113 -2.20 1.67 -19.86
C ALA A 113 -1.19 2.24 -18.85
N VAL A 114 -1.35 1.91 -17.58
CA VAL A 114 -0.36 2.23 -16.53
C VAL A 114 0.96 1.50 -16.79
N ALA A 115 0.89 0.19 -17.04
CA ALA A 115 2.06 -0.65 -17.23
C ALA A 115 2.89 -0.20 -18.44
N VAL A 116 2.26 0.07 -19.60
CA VAL A 116 2.96 0.52 -20.81
C VAL A 116 3.74 1.82 -20.56
N GLN A 117 3.14 2.81 -19.90
CA GLN A 117 3.84 4.07 -19.60
C GLN A 117 5.09 3.86 -18.73
N ILE A 118 5.00 2.97 -17.73
CA ILE A 118 6.14 2.61 -16.87
C ILE A 118 7.21 1.85 -17.67
N GLY A 119 6.78 0.88 -18.48
CA GLY A 119 7.67 0.09 -19.32
C GLY A 119 8.45 0.94 -20.33
N GLU A 120 7.82 1.93 -20.95
CA GLU A 120 8.47 2.89 -21.85
C GLU A 120 9.54 3.72 -21.13
N ALA A 121 9.27 4.18 -19.91
CA ALA A 121 10.24 4.87 -19.07
C ALA A 121 11.44 3.96 -18.72
N LEU A 122 11.19 2.70 -18.34
CA LEU A 122 12.23 1.73 -18.03
C LEU A 122 13.07 1.38 -19.27
N ALA A 123 12.44 1.17 -20.44
CA ALA A 123 13.15 0.92 -21.69
C ALA A 123 14.12 2.07 -22.01
N HIS A 124 13.63 3.31 -21.89
CA HIS A 124 14.44 4.51 -22.11
C HIS A 124 15.67 4.59 -21.19
N ALA A 125 15.47 4.28 -19.88
CA ALA A 125 16.53 4.28 -18.89
C ALA A 125 17.53 3.14 -19.12
N HIS A 126 17.07 1.91 -19.42
CA HIS A 126 17.90 0.73 -19.59
C HIS A 126 18.84 0.84 -20.80
N VAL A 127 18.39 1.42 -21.91
CA VAL A 127 19.25 1.69 -23.09
C VAL A 127 20.41 2.62 -22.73
N ARG A 128 20.23 3.49 -21.73
CA ARG A 128 21.26 4.40 -21.21
C ARG A 128 22.08 3.82 -20.05
N GLY A 129 21.87 2.53 -19.76
CA GLY A 129 22.57 1.83 -18.67
C GLY A 129 22.09 2.17 -17.25
N VAL A 130 20.96 2.85 -17.12
CA VAL A 130 20.34 3.18 -15.83
C VAL A 130 19.36 2.09 -15.43
N VAL A 131 19.54 1.50 -14.26
CA VAL A 131 18.64 0.51 -13.64
C VAL A 131 17.96 1.18 -12.46
N HIS A 132 16.63 1.07 -12.35
CA HIS A 132 15.86 1.76 -11.31
C HIS A 132 16.05 1.14 -9.92
N ARG A 133 16.04 -0.20 -9.82
CA ARG A 133 16.31 -1.03 -8.63
C ARG A 133 15.31 -0.94 -7.47
N ASP A 134 14.40 0.01 -7.44
CA ASP A 134 13.36 0.18 -6.41
C ASP A 134 12.00 0.50 -7.05
N LEU A 135 11.64 -0.23 -8.10
CA LEU A 135 10.34 -0.07 -8.75
C LEU A 135 9.24 -0.59 -7.85
N LYS A 136 8.30 0.29 -7.49
CA LYS A 136 7.13 0.00 -6.66
C LYS A 136 6.09 1.11 -6.84
N PRO A 137 4.81 0.89 -6.49
CA PRO A 137 3.78 1.93 -6.60
C PRO A 137 4.11 3.24 -5.86
N GLY A 138 4.87 3.16 -4.75
CA GLY A 138 5.31 4.35 -4.00
C GLY A 138 6.26 5.28 -4.77
N ASN A 139 6.95 4.77 -5.80
CA ASN A 139 7.87 5.53 -6.65
C ASN A 139 7.24 5.89 -8.02
N LEU A 140 5.90 5.86 -8.08
CA LEU A 140 5.12 6.19 -9.27
C LEU A 140 4.11 7.29 -8.92
N VAL A 141 4.07 8.33 -9.70
CA VAL A 141 3.14 9.46 -9.53
C VAL A 141 2.25 9.54 -10.75
N MET A 142 0.94 9.56 -10.53
CA MET A 142 -0.07 9.76 -11.56
C MET A 142 -0.53 11.21 -11.54
N THR A 143 -0.37 11.90 -12.64
CA THR A 143 -0.81 13.28 -12.82
C THR A 143 -2.32 13.34 -13.11
N SER A 144 -2.90 14.53 -13.04
CA SER A 144 -4.35 14.73 -13.22
C SER A 144 -4.87 14.35 -14.63
N ASP A 145 -4.00 14.26 -15.62
CA ASP A 145 -4.29 13.84 -17.00
C ASP A 145 -4.13 12.33 -17.24
N GLY A 146 -3.83 11.56 -16.16
CA GLY A 146 -3.63 10.11 -16.27
C GLY A 146 -2.23 9.69 -16.72
N THR A 147 -1.28 10.63 -16.84
CA THR A 147 0.11 10.31 -17.14
C THR A 147 0.78 9.72 -15.89
N VAL A 148 1.50 8.61 -16.05
CA VAL A 148 2.29 7.99 -14.97
C VAL A 148 3.74 8.38 -15.12
N LYS A 149 4.32 8.97 -14.06
CA LYS A 149 5.76 9.31 -14.02
C LYS A 149 6.48 8.45 -13.00
N LEU A 150 7.61 7.87 -13.43
CA LEU A 150 8.51 7.07 -12.61
C LEU A 150 9.49 8.01 -11.91
N VAL A 151 9.32 8.17 -10.61
CA VAL A 151 10.17 9.03 -9.77
C VAL A 151 11.22 8.19 -9.04
N ASP A 152 12.20 8.85 -8.47
CA ASP A 152 13.22 8.22 -7.60
C ASP A 152 14.13 7.18 -8.27
N PHE A 153 14.51 7.41 -9.54
CA PHE A 153 15.57 6.63 -10.18
C PHE A 153 16.80 6.50 -9.29
N GLY A 154 17.14 5.28 -8.92
CA GLY A 154 18.42 4.74 -8.41
C GLY A 154 19.32 5.59 -7.50
N ILE A 155 18.95 6.84 -7.17
CA ILE A 155 19.75 7.76 -6.33
C ILE A 155 19.99 7.13 -4.93
N ALA A 156 19.09 6.29 -4.46
CA ALA A 156 19.24 5.53 -3.23
C ALA A 156 20.49 4.64 -3.24
N HIS A 157 20.78 4.00 -4.37
CA HIS A 157 21.96 3.14 -4.53
C HIS A 157 23.26 3.94 -4.76
N LEU A 158 23.15 5.22 -5.19
CA LEU A 158 24.31 6.12 -5.27
C LEU A 158 24.87 6.45 -3.90
N THR A 159 23.99 6.40 -2.90
CA THR A 159 24.21 6.96 -1.57
C THR A 159 24.18 5.94 -0.46
N ASP A 160 23.88 4.68 -0.76
CA ASP A 160 23.92 3.59 0.21
C ASP A 160 25.36 3.02 0.28
N PRO A 161 26.06 3.18 1.42
CA PRO A 161 27.39 2.62 1.60
C PRO A 161 27.39 1.09 1.49
N ASP A 162 26.28 0.46 1.84
CA ASP A 162 26.07 -0.99 1.78
C ASP A 162 25.38 -1.45 0.48
N ALA A 163 25.29 -0.61 -0.56
CA ALA A 163 24.71 -0.99 -1.86
C ALA A 163 25.42 -2.20 -2.53
N THR A 164 26.59 -2.58 -2.04
CA THR A 164 27.31 -3.82 -2.33
C THR A 164 27.10 -4.91 -1.28
N ARG A 165 26.50 -4.55 -0.13
CA ARG A 165 26.10 -5.44 0.95
C ARG A 165 24.64 -5.12 1.29
N TYR A 166 23.70 -5.70 0.55
CA TYR A 166 22.31 -5.68 0.91
C TYR A 166 22.14 -6.39 2.26
N THR A 167 22.27 -5.63 3.35
CA THR A 167 21.83 -6.12 4.65
C THR A 167 20.31 -5.90 4.73
N PRO A 168 19.55 -6.91 5.17
CA PRO A 168 18.08 -6.84 5.30
C PRO A 168 17.57 -5.73 6.23
N LEU A 169 18.47 -5.14 7.02
CA LEU A 169 18.20 -4.10 8.03
C LEU A 169 17.89 -2.69 7.45
N GLY A 170 18.13 -2.44 6.17
CA GLY A 170 17.92 -1.12 5.54
C GLY A 170 16.74 -1.04 4.55
N ALA A 171 16.15 -2.15 4.17
CA ALA A 171 14.97 -2.16 3.31
C ALA A 171 13.73 -1.75 4.12
N THR A 172 12.99 -0.74 3.66
CA THR A 172 11.68 -0.46 4.25
C THR A 172 10.76 -1.66 4.00
N PRO A 173 9.96 -2.10 4.99
CA PRO A 173 9.09 -3.27 4.86
C PRO A 173 8.24 -3.30 3.58
N GLY A 174 7.84 -2.13 3.05
CA GLY A 174 7.07 -2.00 1.82
C GLY A 174 7.84 -2.29 0.53
N SER A 175 9.19 -2.20 0.51
CA SER A 175 10.00 -2.42 -0.70
C SER A 175 10.29 -3.90 -0.95
N ILE A 176 10.33 -4.73 0.08
CA ILE A 176 10.61 -6.18 -0.04
C ILE A 176 9.63 -6.85 -1.01
N GLY A 177 8.36 -6.46 -0.99
CA GLY A 177 7.30 -7.05 -1.82
C GLY A 177 7.46 -6.87 -3.34
N TYR A 178 8.51 -6.19 -3.82
CA TYR A 178 8.83 -5.98 -5.24
C TYR A 178 10.28 -6.30 -5.57
N MET A 179 11.10 -6.65 -4.57
CA MET A 179 12.52 -6.90 -4.80
C MET A 179 12.76 -8.20 -5.53
N ALA A 180 13.67 -8.16 -6.50
CA ALA A 180 14.10 -9.34 -7.21
C ALA A 180 14.94 -10.28 -6.31
N PRO A 181 14.90 -11.62 -6.55
CA PRO A 181 15.68 -12.60 -5.78
C PRO A 181 17.17 -12.25 -5.68
N GLU A 182 17.81 -11.83 -6.77
CA GLU A 182 19.22 -11.44 -6.80
C GLU A 182 19.53 -10.20 -5.93
N GLN A 183 18.57 -9.30 -5.78
CA GLN A 183 18.69 -8.16 -4.86
C GLN A 183 18.60 -8.62 -3.40
N LEU A 184 17.65 -9.50 -3.09
CA LEU A 184 17.46 -10.06 -1.75
C LEU A 184 18.63 -10.93 -1.32
N LEU A 185 19.29 -11.61 -2.26
CA LEU A 185 20.49 -12.41 -2.04
C LEU A 185 21.77 -11.56 -1.94
N GLY A 186 21.70 -10.26 -2.24
CA GLY A 186 22.85 -9.37 -2.17
C GLY A 186 23.87 -9.61 -3.29
N GLU A 187 23.42 -10.00 -4.47
CA GLU A 187 24.31 -10.21 -5.61
C GLU A 187 25.02 -8.89 -6.01
N LYS A 188 26.31 -9.01 -6.35
CA LYS A 188 27.15 -7.84 -6.69
C LYS A 188 26.72 -7.15 -7.98
N ARG A 189 26.08 -7.86 -8.90
CA ARG A 189 25.72 -7.35 -10.21
C ARG A 189 24.21 -7.39 -10.43
N ILE A 190 23.56 -6.26 -10.18
CA ILE A 190 22.15 -6.06 -10.46
C ILE A 190 22.00 -5.43 -11.86
N THR A 191 21.21 -6.07 -12.72
CA THR A 191 20.98 -5.64 -14.11
C THR A 191 19.52 -5.18 -14.29
N ALA A 192 19.16 -4.71 -15.48
CA ALA A 192 17.79 -4.35 -15.87
C ALA A 192 16.76 -5.48 -15.59
N LYS A 193 17.24 -6.73 -15.49
CA LYS A 193 16.37 -7.87 -15.16
C LYS A 193 15.76 -7.79 -13.76
N ALA A 194 16.38 -7.08 -12.83
CA ALA A 194 15.78 -6.82 -11.52
C ALA A 194 14.55 -5.89 -11.63
N ASP A 195 14.62 -4.87 -12.50
CA ASP A 195 13.45 -4.02 -12.77
C ASP A 195 12.34 -4.80 -13.49
N TYR A 196 12.67 -5.78 -14.34
CA TYR A 196 11.67 -6.65 -14.98
C TYR A 196 10.91 -7.50 -13.96
N TYR A 197 11.61 -8.02 -12.94
CA TYR A 197 10.96 -8.75 -11.85
C TYR A 197 10.02 -7.85 -11.04
N ALA A 198 10.51 -6.67 -10.62
CA ALA A 198 9.70 -5.70 -9.91
C ALA A 198 8.49 -5.22 -10.72
N TYR A 199 8.68 -5.07 -12.05
CA TYR A 199 7.61 -4.77 -12.99
C TYR A 199 6.58 -5.90 -13.07
N GLY A 200 7.02 -7.15 -13.02
CA GLY A 200 6.15 -8.33 -12.94
C GLY A 200 5.31 -8.33 -11.65
N CYS A 201 5.91 -8.01 -10.50
CA CYS A 201 5.18 -7.86 -9.24
C CYS A 201 4.13 -6.74 -9.30
N LEU A 202 4.50 -5.61 -9.91
CA LEU A 202 3.59 -4.48 -10.10
C LEU A 202 2.45 -4.82 -11.05
N LEU A 203 2.73 -5.45 -12.20
CA LEU A 203 1.71 -5.85 -13.18
C LEU A 203 0.74 -6.86 -12.57
N PHE A 204 1.26 -7.83 -11.81
CA PHE A 204 0.45 -8.76 -11.04
C PHE A 204 -0.53 -7.99 -10.13
N GLU A 205 -0.04 -7.03 -9.34
CA GLU A 205 -0.87 -6.24 -8.42
C GLU A 205 -1.90 -5.37 -9.17
N LEU A 206 -1.54 -4.76 -10.30
CA LEU A 206 -2.45 -3.95 -11.11
C LEU A 206 -3.69 -4.74 -11.54
N VAL A 207 -3.51 -5.99 -11.99
CA VAL A 207 -4.59 -6.80 -12.59
C VAL A 207 -5.32 -7.70 -11.60
N THR A 208 -4.72 -8.01 -10.44
CA THR A 208 -5.33 -8.87 -9.41
C THR A 208 -5.76 -8.10 -8.16
N GLY A 209 -5.20 -6.91 -7.94
CA GLY A 209 -5.40 -6.13 -6.71
C GLY A 209 -4.52 -6.58 -5.54
N GLU A 210 -3.73 -7.64 -5.70
CA GLU A 210 -2.88 -8.22 -4.66
C GLU A 210 -1.44 -8.38 -5.14
N ARG A 211 -0.47 -8.39 -4.23
CA ARG A 211 0.92 -8.72 -4.57
C ARG A 211 1.10 -10.23 -4.73
N PRO A 212 2.02 -10.68 -5.58
CA PRO A 212 2.25 -12.12 -5.79
C PRO A 212 2.74 -12.83 -4.52
N PHE A 213 3.45 -12.10 -3.64
CA PHE A 213 3.97 -12.60 -2.38
C PHE A 213 3.68 -11.60 -1.26
N THR A 214 3.23 -12.11 -0.11
CA THR A 214 2.84 -11.30 1.05
C THR A 214 3.26 -11.99 2.34
N ASP A 215 3.50 -11.23 3.40
CA ASP A 215 3.69 -11.80 4.74
C ASP A 215 2.36 -12.42 5.19
N LYS A 216 2.24 -13.73 5.05
CA LYS A 216 1.19 -14.54 5.68
C LYS A 216 1.82 -15.19 6.90
N ALA A 217 1.04 -15.35 7.98
CA ALA A 217 1.43 -15.67 9.36
C ALA A 217 2.49 -16.77 9.60
N ARG A 218 3.06 -17.40 8.58
CA ARG A 218 4.10 -18.43 8.68
C ARG A 218 5.18 -18.39 7.58
N GLN A 219 5.12 -17.43 6.66
CA GLN A 219 6.09 -17.35 5.57
C GLN A 219 6.59 -15.92 5.37
N ASP A 220 7.90 -15.76 5.55
CA ASP A 220 8.61 -14.51 5.26
C ASP A 220 8.49 -14.17 3.74
N CYS A 221 7.94 -13.00 3.42
CA CYS A 221 7.79 -12.49 2.05
C CYS A 221 9.13 -12.57 1.27
N ARG A 222 10.25 -12.33 1.94
CA ARG A 222 11.58 -12.46 1.35
C ARG A 222 11.87 -13.90 0.88
N ALA A 223 11.57 -14.89 1.71
CA ALA A 223 11.76 -16.31 1.35
C ALA A 223 10.89 -16.69 0.15
N GLN A 224 9.65 -16.20 0.09
CA GLN A 224 8.77 -16.44 -1.05
C GLN A 224 9.32 -15.84 -2.34
N HIS A 225 9.86 -14.62 -2.32
CA HIS A 225 10.51 -14.02 -3.50
C HIS A 225 11.69 -14.85 -3.98
N ILE A 226 12.44 -15.48 -3.09
CA ILE A 226 13.65 -16.26 -3.44
C ILE A 226 13.29 -17.68 -3.94
N HIS A 227 12.31 -18.34 -3.30
CA HIS A 227 12.11 -19.78 -3.44
C HIS A 227 10.76 -20.20 -4.02
N ASP A 228 9.67 -19.46 -3.73
CA ASP A 228 8.32 -19.92 -4.06
C ASP A 228 7.95 -19.56 -5.50
N LEU A 229 7.22 -20.44 -6.17
CA LEU A 229 6.64 -20.12 -7.47
C LEU A 229 5.55 -19.05 -7.30
N PRO A 230 5.46 -18.08 -8.22
CA PRO A 230 4.39 -17.09 -8.18
C PRO A 230 3.04 -17.76 -8.47
N PRO A 231 1.94 -17.30 -7.87
CA PRO A 231 0.61 -17.72 -8.31
C PRO A 231 0.35 -17.22 -9.73
N GLN A 232 -0.45 -17.96 -10.50
CA GLN A 232 -0.90 -17.49 -11.81
C GLN A 232 -1.98 -16.43 -11.64
N ILE A 233 -1.96 -15.37 -12.46
CA ILE A 233 -3.00 -14.32 -12.38
C ILE A 233 -4.38 -14.87 -12.75
N ARG A 234 -4.42 -15.92 -13.58
CA ARG A 234 -5.66 -16.59 -13.98
C ARG A 234 -6.26 -17.50 -12.91
N ASP A 235 -5.48 -17.90 -11.89
CA ASP A 235 -6.02 -18.59 -10.71
C ASP A 235 -6.86 -17.63 -9.86
N ILE A 236 -6.55 -16.31 -9.93
CA ILE A 236 -7.28 -15.26 -9.22
C ILE A 236 -8.43 -14.72 -10.08
N ASN A 237 -8.17 -14.50 -11.37
CA ASN A 237 -9.16 -14.01 -12.32
C ASN A 237 -9.03 -14.73 -13.67
N ILE A 238 -9.86 -15.75 -13.88
CA ILE A 238 -9.87 -16.58 -15.10
C ILE A 238 -10.18 -15.79 -16.38
N GLY A 239 -10.77 -14.60 -16.26
CA GLY A 239 -11.09 -13.71 -17.39
C GLY A 239 -9.85 -13.02 -18.00
N LEU A 240 -8.70 -13.07 -17.33
CA LEU A 240 -7.47 -12.47 -17.84
C LEU A 240 -6.90 -13.28 -19.03
N PRO A 241 -6.32 -12.61 -20.06
CA PRO A 241 -5.75 -13.27 -21.23
C PRO A 241 -4.58 -14.20 -20.87
N GLN A 242 -4.50 -15.37 -21.50
CA GLN A 242 -3.40 -16.30 -21.30
C GLN A 242 -2.01 -15.68 -21.60
N LYS A 243 -1.91 -14.88 -22.66
CA LYS A 243 -0.66 -14.19 -22.99
C LYS A 243 -0.16 -13.26 -21.87
N LEU A 244 -1.08 -12.65 -21.12
CA LEU A 244 -0.72 -11.79 -19.97
C LEU A 244 -0.24 -12.64 -18.79
N ASP A 245 -0.89 -13.78 -18.56
CA ASP A 245 -0.49 -14.76 -17.53
C ASP A 245 0.92 -15.29 -17.79
N ASP A 246 1.18 -15.73 -19.04
CA ASP A 246 2.51 -16.21 -19.46
C ASP A 246 3.58 -15.11 -19.32
N LEU A 247 3.24 -13.86 -19.64
CA LEU A 247 4.14 -12.72 -19.48
C LEU A 247 4.48 -12.46 -18.02
N VAL A 248 3.48 -12.40 -17.15
CA VAL A 248 3.68 -12.17 -15.70
C VAL A 248 4.47 -13.31 -15.08
N TRP A 249 4.15 -14.55 -15.44
CA TRP A 249 4.91 -15.73 -15.02
C TRP A 249 6.39 -15.63 -15.42
N GLY A 250 6.67 -15.29 -16.67
CA GLY A 250 8.04 -15.10 -17.17
C GLY A 250 8.78 -13.96 -16.47
N LEU A 251 8.11 -12.84 -16.19
CA LEU A 251 8.70 -11.70 -15.46
C LEU A 251 9.09 -12.08 -14.02
N LEU A 252 8.30 -12.95 -13.36
CA LEU A 252 8.50 -13.39 -11.99
C LEU A 252 9.43 -14.62 -11.89
N ALA A 253 10.09 -15.02 -12.98
CA ALA A 253 11.12 -16.06 -12.96
C ALA A 253 12.23 -15.71 -11.97
N LYS A 254 12.64 -16.70 -11.16
CA LYS A 254 13.63 -16.49 -10.08
C LYS A 254 15.00 -16.16 -10.64
N SER A 255 15.42 -16.90 -11.66
CA SER A 255 16.68 -16.66 -12.37
C SER A 255 16.53 -15.48 -13.35
N PRO A 256 17.40 -14.46 -13.32
CA PRO A 256 17.35 -13.33 -14.24
C PRO A 256 17.41 -13.70 -15.73
N VAL A 257 18.07 -14.81 -16.06
CA VAL A 257 18.23 -15.25 -17.48
C VAL A 257 16.94 -15.83 -18.05
N ASP A 258 16.03 -16.31 -17.20
CA ASP A 258 14.75 -16.89 -17.61
C ASP A 258 13.67 -15.81 -17.83
N ARG A 259 13.94 -14.56 -17.48
CA ARG A 259 13.04 -13.42 -17.72
C ARG A 259 13.12 -12.95 -19.17
N PRO A 260 12.06 -12.26 -19.69
CA PRO A 260 12.05 -11.72 -21.06
C PRO A 260 13.37 -11.04 -21.46
N ALA A 261 13.76 -11.13 -22.71
CA ALA A 261 15.07 -10.64 -23.16
C ALA A 261 15.16 -9.11 -23.08
N THR A 262 14.14 -8.42 -23.55
CA THR A 262 14.09 -6.95 -23.62
C THR A 262 12.78 -6.41 -23.03
N MET A 263 12.74 -5.11 -22.73
CA MET A 263 11.50 -4.43 -22.36
C MET A 263 10.55 -4.30 -23.57
N ASP A 264 11.09 -4.26 -24.78
CA ASP A 264 10.25 -4.21 -26.00
C ASP A 264 9.43 -5.47 -26.18
N ASP A 265 9.97 -6.66 -25.84
CA ASP A 265 9.23 -7.93 -25.86
C ASP A 265 8.03 -7.88 -24.88
N ILE A 266 8.22 -7.28 -23.72
CA ILE A 266 7.18 -7.09 -22.70
C ILE A 266 6.11 -6.12 -23.21
N LEU A 267 6.54 -4.97 -23.73
CA LEU A 267 5.66 -3.94 -24.25
C LEU A 267 4.84 -4.39 -25.45
N LEU A 268 5.37 -5.28 -26.27
CA LEU A 268 4.65 -5.85 -27.42
C LEU A 268 3.35 -6.54 -26.97
N VAL A 269 3.42 -7.36 -25.93
CA VAL A 269 2.25 -8.07 -25.37
C VAL A 269 1.24 -7.09 -24.77
N LEU A 270 1.73 -6.11 -23.99
CA LEU A 270 0.86 -5.18 -23.30
C LEU A 270 0.15 -4.20 -24.24
N ARG A 271 0.82 -3.78 -25.32
CA ARG A 271 0.23 -2.87 -26.31
C ARG A 271 -0.93 -3.49 -27.09
N GLU A 272 -0.99 -4.82 -27.21
CA GLU A 272 -2.15 -5.50 -27.80
C GLU A 272 -3.41 -5.39 -26.92
N LEU A 273 -3.23 -5.12 -25.61
CA LEU A 273 -4.29 -5.04 -24.62
C LEU A 273 -4.68 -3.59 -24.26
N LEU A 274 -4.04 -2.60 -24.89
CA LEU A 274 -4.39 -1.19 -24.70
C LEU A 274 -5.77 -0.89 -25.31
N PRO A 275 -6.51 0.05 -24.73
CA PRO A 275 -7.74 0.55 -25.34
C PRO A 275 -7.44 1.25 -26.67
N ARG A 276 -8.41 1.22 -27.56
CA ARG A 276 -8.35 1.86 -28.88
C ARG A 276 -8.99 3.24 -28.86
N GLU A 277 -8.66 4.02 -29.84
CA GLU A 277 -9.35 5.30 -30.06
C GLU A 277 -10.88 5.07 -30.22
N GLY A 278 -11.65 5.83 -29.41
CA GLY A 278 -13.10 5.73 -29.38
C GLY A 278 -13.66 4.68 -28.38
N ASP A 279 -12.84 3.86 -27.75
CA ASP A 279 -13.31 2.93 -26.72
C ASP A 279 -13.92 3.69 -25.52
N PRO A 280 -14.91 3.10 -24.81
CA PRO A 280 -15.52 3.71 -23.63
C PRO A 280 -14.52 3.90 -22.49
N ALA A 281 -14.88 4.73 -21.51
CA ALA A 281 -14.13 4.86 -20.28
C ALA A 281 -14.10 3.53 -19.49
N PRO A 282 -13.05 3.27 -18.69
CA PRO A 282 -13.00 2.09 -17.83
C PRO A 282 -14.20 2.04 -16.88
N GLU A 283 -14.70 0.86 -16.61
CA GLU A 283 -15.67 0.61 -15.54
C GLU A 283 -15.03 -0.27 -14.46
N PRO A 284 -15.00 0.20 -13.19
CA PRO A 284 -15.50 1.49 -12.69
C PRO A 284 -14.69 2.70 -13.21
N GLU A 285 -15.32 3.88 -13.26
CA GLU A 285 -14.68 5.13 -13.66
C GLU A 285 -13.46 5.42 -12.79
N LEU A 286 -12.33 5.72 -13.43
CA LEU A 286 -11.06 6.02 -12.77
C LEU A 286 -10.77 7.53 -12.82
N VAL A 287 -10.32 8.09 -11.70
CA VAL A 287 -9.90 9.50 -11.60
C VAL A 287 -8.60 9.59 -10.81
N PRO A 288 -7.48 9.95 -11.47
CA PRO A 288 -7.30 10.19 -12.91
C PRO A 288 -7.48 8.92 -13.77
N ASP A 289 -7.77 9.10 -15.07
CA ASP A 289 -7.95 7.99 -15.99
C ASP A 289 -6.69 7.76 -16.85
N PRO A 290 -5.92 6.68 -16.62
CA PRO A 290 -4.68 6.40 -17.36
C PRO A 290 -4.91 6.01 -18.82
N THR A 291 -6.16 5.68 -19.23
CA THR A 291 -6.51 5.26 -20.58
C THR A 291 -6.78 6.42 -21.53
N LEU A 292 -6.99 7.63 -21.01
CA LEU A 292 -7.40 8.81 -21.78
C LEU A 292 -6.52 9.06 -23.00
N ARG A 293 -5.21 8.98 -22.85
CA ARG A 293 -4.23 9.23 -23.92
C ARG A 293 -4.32 8.24 -25.08
N TYR A 294 -4.93 7.09 -24.88
CA TYR A 294 -5.10 6.04 -25.89
C TYR A 294 -6.48 6.10 -26.55
N ARG A 295 -7.50 6.56 -25.81
CA ARG A 295 -8.89 6.56 -26.26
C ARG A 295 -9.31 7.85 -26.99
N LEU A 296 -8.64 8.97 -26.71
CA LEU A 296 -8.99 10.25 -27.30
C LEU A 296 -8.01 10.63 -28.42
N PRO A 297 -8.54 11.11 -29.60
CA PRO A 297 -7.71 11.57 -30.70
C PRO A 297 -6.87 12.77 -30.29
N GLY A 298 -5.57 12.72 -30.58
CA GLY A 298 -4.68 13.87 -30.44
C GLY A 298 -4.07 14.07 -29.04
N GLY A 299 -4.30 13.15 -28.09
CA GLY A 299 -3.83 13.28 -26.71
C GLY A 299 -4.44 14.52 -26.03
N VAL A 300 -4.78 14.43 -24.78
CA VAL A 300 -5.34 15.56 -24.04
C VAL A 300 -4.26 16.62 -23.86
N ASN A 301 -4.32 17.70 -24.67
CA ASN A 301 -3.73 18.98 -24.28
C ASN A 301 -4.61 19.49 -23.11
N VAL A 302 -4.33 19.00 -21.90
CA VAL A 302 -4.85 19.65 -20.71
C VAL A 302 -4.05 20.94 -20.59
N GLU A 303 -4.62 22.05 -21.08
CA GLU A 303 -4.10 23.35 -20.73
C GLU A 303 -3.92 23.38 -19.22
N PRO A 304 -2.73 23.73 -18.69
CA PRO A 304 -2.57 23.87 -17.27
C PRO A 304 -3.61 24.88 -16.79
N VAL A 305 -4.51 24.42 -15.93
CA VAL A 305 -5.52 25.28 -15.31
C VAL A 305 -4.78 26.50 -14.77
N PRO A 306 -5.08 27.73 -15.24
CA PRO A 306 -4.38 28.93 -14.82
C PRO A 306 -4.50 29.00 -13.29
N ARG A 307 -3.37 28.93 -12.60
CA ARG A 307 -3.33 29.04 -11.14
C ARG A 307 -3.87 30.42 -10.76
N SER A 308 -5.11 30.43 -10.26
CA SER A 308 -5.66 31.59 -9.58
C SER A 308 -4.77 31.91 -8.37
N THR A 309 -4.09 33.07 -8.39
CA THR A 309 -3.38 33.66 -7.24
C THR A 309 -4.31 34.14 -6.13
N ALA A 310 -5.61 33.94 -6.31
CA ALA A 310 -6.61 34.19 -5.27
C ALA A 310 -6.63 33.03 -4.30
N ARG A 311 -6.39 33.32 -3.01
CA ARG A 311 -6.65 32.44 -1.89
C ARG A 311 -8.00 31.75 -2.13
N PRO A 312 -8.09 30.43 -2.22
CA PRO A 312 -9.34 29.79 -2.57
C PRO A 312 -10.40 30.22 -1.57
N PRO A 313 -11.56 30.69 -2.02
CA PRO A 313 -12.72 30.80 -1.15
C PRO A 313 -12.92 29.41 -0.55
N ARG A 314 -13.20 29.32 0.75
CA ARG A 314 -13.57 28.08 1.41
C ARG A 314 -14.54 27.36 0.49
N ARG A 315 -14.06 26.32 -0.18
CA ARG A 315 -14.84 25.51 -1.08
C ARG A 315 -15.95 24.90 -0.27
N THR A 316 -17.16 25.41 -0.43
CA THR A 316 -18.35 24.65 -0.09
C THR A 316 -18.28 23.41 -0.96
N VAL A 317 -17.96 22.29 -0.32
CA VAL A 317 -17.92 20.98 -0.95
C VAL A 317 -19.29 20.76 -1.58
N ARG A 318 -19.37 20.74 -2.92
CA ARG A 318 -20.54 20.20 -3.60
C ARG A 318 -20.64 18.75 -3.14
N ARG A 319 -21.65 18.50 -2.32
CA ARG A 319 -22.07 17.19 -1.88
C ARG A 319 -22.16 16.27 -3.09
N ARG A 320 -21.23 15.33 -3.24
CA ARG A 320 -21.46 14.13 -4.05
C ARG A 320 -22.42 13.27 -3.25
N GLU A 321 -23.47 12.81 -3.89
CA GLU A 321 -24.43 11.84 -3.37
C GLU A 321 -23.66 10.62 -2.85
N GLY A 322 -23.82 10.36 -1.56
CA GLY A 322 -23.18 9.21 -0.92
C GLY A 322 -22.83 9.43 0.54
N TRP A 323 -23.69 9.98 1.27
CA TRP A 323 -23.92 10.25 2.68
C TRP A 323 -23.63 11.67 3.18
N SER A 324 -24.70 12.20 3.77
CA SER A 324 -24.81 13.59 4.14
C SER A 324 -24.43 13.88 5.59
N GLY A 325 -23.70 12.99 6.26
CA GLY A 325 -23.18 13.20 7.59
C GLY A 325 -23.36 12.01 8.55
N ARG A 326 -23.10 12.24 9.84
CA ARG A 326 -23.10 11.25 10.93
C ARG A 326 -24.40 10.44 11.04
N LYS A 327 -25.56 11.06 10.73
CA LYS A 327 -26.86 10.38 10.76
C LYS A 327 -26.99 9.30 9.69
N ASP A 328 -26.50 9.55 8.46
CA ASP A 328 -26.58 8.58 7.38
C ASP A 328 -25.60 7.43 7.60
N PHE A 329 -24.43 7.69 8.20
CA PHE A 329 -23.49 6.67 8.60
C PHE A 329 -24.04 5.77 9.70
N ALA A 330 -24.64 6.35 10.73
CA ALA A 330 -25.31 5.61 11.81
C ALA A 330 -26.48 4.75 11.26
N ALA A 331 -27.25 5.27 10.30
CA ALA A 331 -28.31 4.50 9.65
C ALA A 331 -27.75 3.35 8.79
N LEU A 332 -26.63 3.56 8.10
CA LEU A 332 -25.94 2.48 7.37
C LEU A 332 -25.41 1.41 8.34
N LEU A 333 -24.79 1.82 9.45
CA LEU A 333 -24.35 0.91 10.50
C LEU A 333 -25.49 0.05 11.03
N GLY A 334 -26.66 0.66 11.33
CA GLY A 334 -27.85 -0.07 11.80
C GLY A 334 -28.31 -1.14 10.80
N ARG A 335 -28.35 -0.83 9.50
CA ARG A 335 -28.71 -1.81 8.46
C ARG A 335 -27.66 -2.91 8.31
N ALA A 336 -26.38 -2.56 8.33
CA ALA A 336 -25.30 -3.53 8.23
C ALA A 336 -25.26 -4.49 9.43
N ARG A 337 -25.57 -3.98 10.63
CA ARG A 337 -25.70 -4.81 11.84
C ARG A 337 -26.87 -5.78 11.72
N ALA A 338 -28.07 -5.30 11.33
CA ALA A 338 -29.23 -6.14 11.14
C ALA A 338 -28.98 -7.24 10.08
N GLU A 339 -28.32 -6.88 8.97
CA GLU A 339 -27.92 -7.85 7.94
C GLU A 339 -26.97 -8.93 8.49
N LEU A 340 -25.95 -8.54 9.26
CA LEU A 340 -24.99 -9.48 9.85
C LEU A 340 -25.62 -10.43 10.88
N ASP A 341 -26.62 -9.93 11.64
CA ASP A 341 -27.30 -10.70 12.67
C ASP A 341 -28.35 -11.67 12.09
N GLU A 342 -28.98 -11.34 10.94
CA GLU A 342 -30.07 -12.14 10.34
C GLU A 342 -29.59 -13.01 9.19
N ASP A 343 -28.85 -12.43 8.24
CA ASP A 343 -28.52 -13.04 6.94
C ASP A 343 -27.00 -13.31 6.77
N GLY A 344 -26.15 -12.80 7.66
CA GLY A 344 -24.70 -12.83 7.52
C GLY A 344 -24.14 -11.74 6.59
N PRO A 345 -22.89 -11.90 6.08
CA PRO A 345 -22.25 -10.88 5.24
C PRO A 345 -23.01 -10.60 3.95
N GLY A 346 -23.30 -9.31 3.68
CA GLY A 346 -24.08 -8.89 2.52
C GLY A 346 -23.75 -7.47 2.04
N PRO A 347 -24.62 -6.86 1.20
CA PRO A 347 -24.35 -5.60 0.53
C PRO A 347 -24.29 -4.39 1.49
N GLU A 348 -25.04 -4.37 2.60
CA GLU A 348 -25.02 -3.24 3.53
C GLU A 348 -23.74 -3.26 4.39
N SER A 349 -23.31 -4.44 4.84
CA SER A 349 -22.05 -4.60 5.57
C SER A 349 -20.82 -4.30 4.68
N LEU A 350 -20.89 -4.59 3.36
CA LEU A 350 -19.86 -4.18 2.39
C LEU A 350 -19.83 -2.66 2.17
N LYS A 351 -20.99 -2.00 2.11
CA LYS A 351 -21.07 -0.54 2.03
C LYS A 351 -20.49 0.13 3.27
N LEU A 352 -20.73 -0.46 4.45
CA LEU A 352 -20.18 0.02 5.71
C LEU A 352 -18.65 -0.07 5.73
N ASP A 353 -18.09 -1.19 5.29
CA ASP A 353 -16.64 -1.40 5.19
C ASP A 353 -15.98 -0.33 4.29
N ASN A 354 -16.57 -0.06 3.11
CA ASN A 354 -16.10 0.98 2.21
C ASN A 354 -16.23 2.41 2.79
N ALA A 355 -17.21 2.64 3.68
CA ALA A 355 -17.45 3.94 4.31
C ALA A 355 -16.59 4.17 5.57
N LEU A 356 -16.14 3.09 6.23
CA LEU A 356 -15.46 3.14 7.52
C LEU A 356 -14.17 3.95 7.49
N HIS A 357 -13.35 3.80 6.45
CA HIS A 357 -12.07 4.53 6.34
C HIS A 357 -12.27 6.06 6.44
N ARG A 358 -13.29 6.57 5.76
CA ARG A 358 -13.62 7.99 5.82
C ARG A 358 -14.17 8.40 7.18
N ALA A 359 -15.01 7.58 7.80
CA ALA A 359 -15.55 7.84 9.12
C ALA A 359 -14.44 7.90 10.20
N VAL A 360 -13.47 7.00 10.12
CA VAL A 360 -12.26 7.01 10.98
C VAL A 360 -11.46 8.29 10.79
N THR A 361 -11.29 8.75 9.53
CA THR A 361 -10.57 9.99 9.22
C THR A 361 -11.29 11.23 9.71
N ASP A 362 -12.63 11.29 9.57
CA ASP A 362 -13.43 12.47 9.88
C ASP A 362 -13.73 12.60 11.39
N TRP A 363 -13.89 11.46 12.12
CA TRP A 363 -14.35 11.47 13.53
C TRP A 363 -13.44 10.72 14.50
N GLY A 364 -12.50 9.91 14.02
CA GLY A 364 -11.55 9.14 14.82
C GLY A 364 -12.14 7.84 15.41
N LEU A 365 -11.25 6.92 15.82
CA LEU A 365 -11.62 5.60 16.39
C LEU A 365 -12.22 5.71 17.80
N GLY A 366 -11.99 6.79 18.53
CA GLY A 366 -12.61 7.05 19.84
C GLY A 366 -14.08 7.45 19.75
N ASP A 367 -14.63 7.68 18.56
CA ASP A 367 -16.07 7.91 18.36
C ASP A 367 -16.85 6.61 18.45
N LEU A 368 -17.90 6.57 19.28
CA LEU A 368 -18.70 5.35 19.53
C LEU A 368 -19.28 4.75 18.25
N THR A 369 -19.81 5.58 17.35
CA THR A 369 -20.40 5.11 16.09
C THR A 369 -19.34 4.53 15.15
N VAL A 370 -18.13 5.09 15.17
CA VAL A 370 -17.00 4.59 14.37
C VAL A 370 -16.45 3.32 14.96
N ALA A 371 -16.30 3.23 16.27
CA ALA A 371 -15.85 2.03 16.96
C ALA A 371 -16.82 0.86 16.73
N ASP A 372 -18.13 1.09 16.86
CA ASP A 372 -19.16 0.10 16.58
C ASP A 372 -19.20 -0.33 15.10
N ALA A 373 -18.99 0.61 14.17
CA ALA A 373 -18.86 0.29 12.75
C ALA A 373 -17.62 -0.56 12.46
N GLN A 374 -16.51 -0.31 13.14
CA GLN A 374 -15.31 -1.14 13.00
C GLN A 374 -15.52 -2.55 13.55
N LEU A 375 -16.27 -2.71 14.65
CA LEU A 375 -16.67 -4.02 15.15
C LEU A 375 -17.55 -4.76 14.12
N ALA A 376 -18.53 -4.08 13.51
CA ALA A 376 -19.35 -4.68 12.46
C ALA A 376 -18.53 -5.16 11.25
N CYS A 377 -17.50 -4.39 10.85
CA CYS A 377 -16.57 -4.81 9.79
C CYS A 377 -15.69 -5.99 10.22
N ALA A 378 -15.31 -6.06 11.50
CA ALA A 378 -14.59 -7.20 12.06
C ALA A 378 -15.47 -8.47 12.11
N ASP A 379 -16.74 -8.33 12.53
CA ASP A 379 -17.73 -9.40 12.52
C ASP A 379 -17.96 -9.95 11.10
N ARG A 380 -18.10 -9.06 10.13
CA ARG A 380 -18.20 -9.44 8.72
C ARG A 380 -16.98 -10.25 8.26
N ALA A 381 -15.76 -9.77 8.54
CA ALA A 381 -14.55 -10.47 8.15
C ALA A 381 -14.44 -11.86 8.80
N ARG A 382 -14.85 -11.99 10.07
CA ARG A 382 -14.89 -13.25 10.80
C ARG A 382 -15.90 -14.24 10.18
N LEU A 383 -17.11 -13.78 9.87
CA LEU A 383 -18.15 -14.59 9.23
C LEU A 383 -17.74 -15.04 7.82
N GLU A 384 -16.90 -14.27 7.13
CA GLU A 384 -16.26 -14.64 5.85
C GLU A 384 -15.04 -15.58 6.03
N ALA A 385 -14.78 -16.08 7.25
CA ALA A 385 -13.60 -16.87 7.62
C ALA A 385 -12.24 -16.17 7.36
N ARG A 386 -12.23 -14.85 7.32
CA ARG A 386 -11.03 -14.02 7.13
C ARG A 386 -10.48 -13.56 8.48
N ILE A 387 -10.01 -14.52 9.28
CA ILE A 387 -9.56 -14.29 10.65
C ILE A 387 -8.36 -13.35 10.69
N ASP A 388 -7.45 -13.44 9.71
CA ASP A 388 -6.31 -12.55 9.50
C ASP A 388 -6.69 -11.06 9.40
N LYS A 389 -7.91 -10.76 8.95
CA LYS A 389 -8.45 -9.38 8.87
C LYS A 389 -9.32 -9.03 10.08
N ALA A 390 -10.06 -9.99 10.62
CA ALA A 390 -10.97 -9.77 11.73
C ALA A 390 -10.22 -9.43 13.03
N LYS A 391 -9.23 -10.25 13.42
CA LYS A 391 -8.49 -10.13 14.69
C LYS A 391 -7.86 -8.72 14.85
N PRO A 392 -7.09 -8.15 13.86
CA PRO A 392 -6.54 -6.80 13.98
C PRO A 392 -7.59 -5.69 14.10
N LEU A 393 -8.79 -5.86 13.54
CA LEU A 393 -9.86 -4.88 13.66
C LEU A 393 -10.41 -4.85 15.08
N TYR A 394 -10.65 -6.01 15.70
CA TYR A 394 -11.06 -6.12 17.10
C TYR A 394 -10.00 -5.55 18.04
N GLU A 395 -8.74 -5.94 17.92
CA GLU A 395 -7.65 -5.45 18.74
C GLU A 395 -7.50 -3.92 18.68
N ARG A 396 -7.73 -3.33 17.51
CA ARG A 396 -7.68 -1.88 17.29
C ARG A 396 -8.79 -1.15 18.04
N VAL A 397 -10.00 -1.69 18.07
CA VAL A 397 -11.12 -1.12 18.84
C VAL A 397 -10.85 -1.25 20.34
N ALA A 398 -10.43 -2.42 20.81
CA ALA A 398 -10.09 -2.66 22.20
C ALA A 398 -9.00 -1.67 22.68
N ALA A 399 -7.96 -1.45 21.89
CA ALA A 399 -6.88 -0.51 22.21
C ALA A 399 -7.34 0.95 22.18
N ALA A 400 -8.19 1.35 21.22
CA ALA A 400 -8.67 2.72 21.09
C ALA A 400 -9.62 3.14 22.22
N LEU A 401 -10.32 2.19 22.84
CA LEU A 401 -11.27 2.41 23.93
C LEU A 401 -10.73 2.00 25.30
N ALA A 402 -9.48 1.56 25.39
CA ALA A 402 -8.85 1.17 26.66
C ALA A 402 -8.79 2.35 27.65
N GLY A 403 -9.14 2.09 28.92
CA GLY A 403 -9.07 3.07 29.99
C GLY A 403 -10.17 4.16 29.95
N CYS A 404 -11.25 3.93 29.20
CA CYS A 404 -12.45 4.80 29.23
C CYS A 404 -13.37 4.37 30.37
N ASP A 405 -13.97 5.36 31.06
CA ASP A 405 -14.97 5.12 32.13
C ASP A 405 -16.43 5.14 31.64
N ASP A 406 -16.65 5.50 30.39
CA ASP A 406 -17.99 5.58 29.78
C ASP A 406 -18.55 4.15 29.54
N PRO A 407 -19.72 3.80 30.09
CA PRO A 407 -20.26 2.44 30.03
C PRO A 407 -20.42 1.89 28.60
N ASP A 408 -20.83 2.72 27.64
CA ASP A 408 -21.04 2.29 26.26
C ASP A 408 -19.68 1.99 25.57
N ARG A 409 -18.65 2.79 25.89
CA ARG A 409 -17.28 2.56 25.40
C ARG A 409 -16.67 1.31 26.02
N VAL A 410 -16.88 1.11 27.30
CA VAL A 410 -16.42 -0.12 27.99
C VAL A 410 -17.07 -1.35 27.38
N ALA A 411 -18.39 -1.30 27.12
CA ALA A 411 -19.11 -2.42 26.51
C ALA A 411 -18.56 -2.76 25.09
N LEU A 412 -18.31 -1.74 24.24
CA LEU A 412 -17.70 -1.96 22.92
C LEU A 412 -16.26 -2.48 23.01
N ALA A 413 -15.48 -2.02 23.98
CA ALA A 413 -14.12 -2.53 24.21
C ALA A 413 -14.12 -3.99 24.62
N LEU A 414 -15.07 -4.40 25.46
CA LEU A 414 -15.25 -5.79 25.89
C LEU A 414 -15.75 -6.67 24.72
N GLU A 415 -16.69 -6.19 23.91
CA GLU A 415 -17.14 -6.88 22.69
C GLU A 415 -15.97 -7.12 21.73
N ALA A 416 -15.08 -6.15 21.59
CA ALA A 416 -13.86 -6.27 20.81
C ALA A 416 -12.91 -7.34 21.37
N ARG A 417 -12.71 -7.38 22.69
CA ARG A 417 -11.85 -8.39 23.35
C ARG A 417 -12.40 -9.81 23.20
N VAL A 418 -13.71 -9.97 23.33
CA VAL A 418 -14.38 -11.26 23.11
C VAL A 418 -14.23 -11.70 21.66
N GLY A 419 -14.42 -10.78 20.67
CA GLY A 419 -14.24 -11.07 19.26
C GLY A 419 -12.78 -11.42 18.88
N ALA A 420 -11.81 -10.81 19.53
CA ALA A 420 -10.41 -11.16 19.34
C ALA A 420 -10.09 -12.57 19.92
N ALA A 421 -10.68 -12.91 21.06
CA ALA A 421 -10.56 -14.26 21.64
C ALA A 421 -11.21 -15.33 20.74
N GLU A 422 -12.38 -15.06 20.16
CA GLU A 422 -13.05 -15.91 19.18
C GLU A 422 -12.16 -16.17 17.94
N CYS A 423 -11.51 -15.12 17.42
CA CYS A 423 -10.54 -15.26 16.33
C CYS A 423 -9.35 -16.15 16.75
N ALA A 424 -8.84 -16.01 17.98
CA ALA A 424 -7.74 -16.83 18.47
C ALA A 424 -8.14 -18.31 18.64
N VAL A 425 -9.42 -18.61 19.01
CA VAL A 425 -9.96 -19.98 19.00
C VAL A 425 -9.94 -20.56 17.59
N ALA A 426 -10.38 -19.78 16.59
CA ALA A 426 -10.38 -20.20 15.19
C ALA A 426 -8.97 -20.48 14.63
N ASP A 427 -7.97 -19.68 15.04
CA ASP A 427 -6.56 -19.86 14.67
C ASP A 427 -5.86 -21.01 15.44
N GLY A 428 -6.53 -21.60 16.45
CA GLY A 428 -5.96 -22.69 17.27
C GLY A 428 -5.05 -22.22 18.41
N GLU A 429 -5.02 -20.94 18.72
CA GLU A 429 -4.25 -20.33 19.84
C GLU A 429 -5.05 -20.48 21.16
N LEU A 430 -5.41 -21.71 21.53
CA LEU A 430 -6.40 -22.00 22.58
C LEU A 430 -6.05 -21.49 23.98
N ALA A 431 -4.77 -21.51 24.36
CA ALA A 431 -4.33 -21.05 25.68
C ALA A 431 -4.52 -19.53 25.84
N ASP A 432 -4.11 -18.77 24.83
CA ASP A 432 -4.24 -17.31 24.81
C ASP A 432 -5.73 -16.90 24.63
N ALA A 433 -6.47 -17.62 23.79
CA ALA A 433 -7.90 -17.43 23.61
C ALA A 433 -8.66 -17.60 24.93
N LEU A 434 -8.42 -18.69 25.66
CA LEU A 434 -9.06 -18.97 26.95
C LEU A 434 -8.74 -17.88 27.98
N ALA A 435 -7.46 -17.51 28.13
CA ALA A 435 -7.04 -16.49 29.10
C ALA A 435 -7.68 -15.13 28.80
N ASN A 436 -7.67 -14.69 27.53
CA ASN A 436 -8.25 -13.43 27.10
C ASN A 436 -9.78 -13.41 27.23
N TRP A 437 -10.44 -14.52 26.91
CA TRP A 437 -11.88 -14.65 27.07
C TRP A 437 -12.30 -14.63 28.53
N VAL A 438 -11.64 -15.40 29.43
CA VAL A 438 -11.92 -15.39 30.87
C VAL A 438 -11.82 -13.97 31.43
N ALA A 439 -10.71 -13.27 31.15
CA ALA A 439 -10.53 -11.90 31.60
C ALA A 439 -11.60 -10.94 31.07
N ALA A 440 -12.02 -11.12 29.80
CA ALA A 440 -13.09 -10.31 29.23
C ALA A 440 -14.44 -10.58 29.89
N VAL A 441 -14.80 -11.84 30.15
CA VAL A 441 -16.06 -12.23 30.81
C VAL A 441 -16.11 -11.75 32.25
N GLU A 442 -15.01 -11.85 32.99
CA GLU A 442 -14.94 -11.30 34.36
C GLU A 442 -15.24 -9.78 34.36
N ASP A 443 -14.72 -9.04 33.40
CA ASP A 443 -15.02 -7.60 33.25
C ASP A 443 -16.49 -7.37 32.82
N VAL A 444 -17.07 -8.24 31.96
CA VAL A 444 -18.49 -8.17 31.57
C VAL A 444 -19.40 -8.35 32.79
N CYS A 445 -19.07 -9.26 33.71
CA CYS A 445 -19.81 -9.48 34.94
C CYS A 445 -19.81 -8.25 35.90
N GLN A 446 -18.88 -7.32 35.73
CA GLN A 446 -18.81 -6.08 36.51
C GLN A 446 -19.64 -4.94 35.90
N LEU A 447 -20.15 -5.11 34.68
CA LEU A 447 -20.97 -4.07 34.04
C LEU A 447 -22.34 -3.96 34.76
N PRO A 448 -22.82 -2.74 35.07
CA PRO A 448 -24.16 -2.55 35.64
C PRO A 448 -25.30 -3.07 34.74
N HIS A 449 -25.11 -2.97 33.42
CA HIS A 449 -25.99 -3.45 32.38
C HIS A 449 -25.14 -3.93 31.20
N ALA A 450 -24.95 -5.24 31.10
CA ALA A 450 -24.25 -5.82 29.95
C ALA A 450 -25.20 -5.88 28.73
N PRO A 451 -24.80 -5.39 27.55
CA PRO A 451 -25.60 -5.52 26.33
C PRO A 451 -25.88 -7.00 26.00
N ALA A 452 -27.15 -7.34 25.67
CA ALA A 452 -27.56 -8.71 25.37
C ALA A 452 -26.70 -9.37 24.30
N ARG A 453 -26.28 -8.62 23.29
CA ARG A 453 -25.38 -9.08 22.22
C ARG A 453 -24.00 -9.50 22.75
N LEU A 454 -23.41 -8.71 23.65
CA LEU A 454 -22.12 -9.03 24.27
C LEU A 454 -22.22 -10.32 25.10
N VAL A 455 -23.29 -10.46 25.88
CA VAL A 455 -23.55 -11.68 26.67
C VAL A 455 -23.73 -12.89 25.78
N ALA A 456 -24.54 -12.79 24.71
CA ALA A 456 -24.73 -13.85 23.73
C ALA A 456 -23.41 -14.31 23.12
N ARG A 457 -22.56 -13.35 22.72
CA ARG A 457 -21.24 -13.63 22.14
C ARG A 457 -20.30 -14.32 23.13
N CYS A 458 -20.32 -13.93 24.40
CA CYS A 458 -19.58 -14.66 25.45
C CYS A 458 -19.98 -16.13 25.54
N HIS A 459 -21.27 -16.43 25.39
CA HIS A 459 -21.78 -17.82 25.39
C HIS A 459 -21.37 -18.58 24.13
N GLU A 460 -21.36 -17.95 22.95
CA GLU A 460 -20.92 -18.58 21.69
C GLU A 460 -19.45 -19.02 21.80
N VAL A 461 -18.56 -18.14 22.24
CA VAL A 461 -17.14 -18.47 22.44
C VAL A 461 -16.97 -19.54 23.53
N ALA A 462 -17.81 -19.53 24.57
CA ALA A 462 -17.82 -20.55 25.60
C ALA A 462 -18.09 -21.94 25.04
N LEU A 463 -19.09 -22.07 24.15
CA LEU A 463 -19.42 -23.34 23.48
C LEU A 463 -18.24 -23.86 22.64
N GLU A 464 -17.61 -23.00 21.87
CA GLU A 464 -16.44 -23.38 21.07
C GLU A 464 -15.25 -23.84 21.92
N LEU A 465 -15.01 -23.18 23.06
CA LEU A 465 -13.95 -23.56 24.00
C LEU A 465 -14.27 -24.89 24.73
N ASP A 466 -15.54 -25.13 25.04
CA ASP A 466 -16.00 -26.41 25.64
C ASP A 466 -15.79 -27.58 24.67
N GLU A 467 -16.21 -27.45 23.41
CA GLU A 467 -15.97 -28.44 22.36
C GLU A 467 -14.51 -28.78 22.16
N ARG A 468 -13.60 -27.84 22.47
CA ARG A 468 -12.14 -28.00 22.39
C ARG A 468 -11.50 -28.49 23.70
N GLY A 469 -12.30 -28.89 24.69
CA GLY A 469 -11.83 -29.59 25.91
C GLY A 469 -11.61 -28.70 27.14
N HIS A 470 -12.06 -27.46 27.13
CA HIS A 470 -11.90 -26.51 28.24
C HIS A 470 -13.15 -26.35 29.12
N GLY A 471 -14.12 -27.29 29.04
CA GLY A 471 -15.45 -27.20 29.65
C GLY A 471 -15.50 -26.92 31.14
N GLN A 472 -14.55 -27.46 31.94
CA GLN A 472 -14.51 -27.19 33.40
C GLN A 472 -14.24 -25.72 33.74
N VAL A 473 -13.33 -25.08 33.02
CA VAL A 473 -12.99 -23.64 33.21
C VAL A 473 -14.13 -22.77 32.72
N VAL A 474 -14.64 -23.09 31.54
CA VAL A 474 -15.73 -22.36 30.86
C VAL A 474 -16.99 -22.35 31.71
N ALA A 475 -17.44 -23.52 32.24
CA ALA A 475 -18.64 -23.62 33.06
C ALA A 475 -18.58 -22.76 34.34
N GLY A 476 -17.40 -22.67 34.96
CA GLY A 476 -17.21 -21.81 36.14
C GLY A 476 -17.32 -20.32 35.85
N VAL A 477 -16.86 -19.88 34.68
CA VAL A 477 -16.85 -18.48 34.26
C VAL A 477 -18.25 -18.06 33.76
N VAL A 478 -18.88 -18.86 32.92
CA VAL A 478 -20.23 -18.60 32.35
C VAL A 478 -21.30 -18.50 33.44
N ALA A 479 -21.18 -19.24 34.55
CA ALA A 479 -22.14 -19.17 35.68
C ALA A 479 -22.25 -17.75 36.30
N GLY A 480 -21.30 -16.88 36.06
CA GLY A 480 -21.28 -15.48 36.53
C GLY A 480 -21.87 -14.47 35.52
N LEU A 481 -22.17 -14.87 34.29
CA LEU A 481 -22.74 -13.96 33.29
C LEU A 481 -24.18 -13.56 33.65
N PRO A 482 -24.56 -12.27 33.42
CA PRO A 482 -25.87 -11.74 33.76
C PRO A 482 -27.03 -12.31 32.94
#